data_baa216a9dcc2857e5a29dcc98d308c5d
#
_entry.id   baa216a9dcc2857e5a29dcc98d308c5d
#
_cell.length_a   1.000
_cell.length_b   1.000
_cell.length_c   1.000
_cell.angle_alpha   90.00
_cell.angle_beta   90.00
_cell.angle_gamma   90.00
#
_symmetry.space_group_name_H-M   'P 1'
#
loop_
_entity.id
_entity.type
_entity.pdbx_description
1 polymer ?
#
loop_
_entity_poly.entity_id
_entity_poly.type
_entity_poly.pdbx_seq_one_letter_code
_entity_poly.pdbx_strand_id
1 'polypeptide(L)'
;AASDVYKRQQAIRKAFIAQGEAIDETLLTTITTAVETALPAIVSVEYIQDQVEKQLMAHGCYPQAKAYILYREEHARLRHAIEELAALAQDVRLIPLFKQIRRDFPDPLYSLPTLLTKYRTLIKEDMDRDYAYQMLIRACVELVSREAPKWEFIAARFLS
;
A
#
# COMPACT_ATOMS: atom_id res chain seq x y z
N ALA A 1 -0.41 6.26 20.25
CA ALA A 1 0.20 7.57 19.98
C ALA A 1 -0.74 8.45 19.16
N ALA A 2 -0.61 9.76 19.29
CA ALA A 2 -1.45 10.73 18.57
C ALA A 2 -1.32 10.57 17.04
N SER A 3 -0.11 10.24 16.54
CA SER A 3 0.12 9.98 15.13
C SER A 3 -0.64 8.76 14.61
N ASP A 4 -0.84 7.74 15.44
CA ASP A 4 -1.57 6.53 15.05
C ASP A 4 -3.07 6.80 15.01
N VAL A 5 -3.60 7.58 15.96
CA VAL A 5 -5.00 8.05 15.94
C VAL A 5 -5.27 8.84 14.68
N TYR A 6 -4.37 9.75 14.32
CA TYR A 6 -4.48 10.54 13.10
C TYR A 6 -4.50 9.66 11.84
N LYS A 7 -3.61 8.67 11.75
CA LYS A 7 -3.57 7.75 10.61
C LYS A 7 -4.86 6.95 10.48
N ARG A 8 -5.41 6.47 11.59
CA ARG A 8 -6.68 5.74 11.61
C ARG A 8 -7.82 6.64 11.16
N GLN A 9 -7.87 7.87 11.66
CA GLN A 9 -8.88 8.85 11.25
C GLN A 9 -8.81 9.13 9.75
N GLN A 10 -7.61 9.27 9.18
CA GLN A 10 -7.43 9.49 7.76
C GLN A 10 -7.86 8.30 6.93
N ALA A 11 -7.64 7.08 7.39
CA ALA A 11 -8.10 5.88 6.70
C ALA A 11 -9.63 5.81 6.65
N ILE A 12 -10.29 6.13 7.75
CA ILE A 12 -11.75 6.19 7.81
C ILE A 12 -12.28 7.30 6.88
N ARG A 13 -11.64 8.48 6.90
CA ARG A 13 -11.99 9.61 6.03
C ARG A 13 -11.91 9.22 4.55
N LYS A 14 -10.89 8.49 4.14
CA LYS A 14 -10.74 8.02 2.77
C LYS A 14 -11.88 7.10 2.34
N ALA A 15 -12.41 6.29 3.26
CA ALA A 15 -13.56 5.43 2.98
C ALA A 15 -14.81 6.25 2.63
N PHE A 16 -15.03 7.38 3.31
CA PHE A 16 -16.14 8.30 2.99
C PHE A 16 -15.93 8.98 1.65
N ILE A 17 -14.70 9.48 1.39
CA ILE A 17 -14.37 10.14 0.13
C ILE A 17 -14.55 9.19 -1.05
N ALA A 18 -14.16 7.93 -0.92
CA ALA A 18 -14.25 6.93 -1.98
C ALA A 18 -15.69 6.65 -2.42
N GLN A 19 -16.68 6.93 -1.54
CA GLN A 19 -18.09 6.78 -1.86
C GLN A 19 -18.72 8.04 -2.47
N GLY A 20 -17.92 9.10 -2.70
CA GLY A 20 -18.41 10.36 -3.27
C GLY A 20 -19.32 11.16 -2.36
N GLU A 21 -19.36 10.84 -1.09
CA GLU A 21 -20.18 11.54 -0.10
C GLU A 21 -19.41 12.68 0.55
N ALA A 22 -20.13 13.72 0.97
CA ALA A 22 -19.58 14.77 1.80
C ALA A 22 -19.16 14.18 3.15
N ILE A 23 -18.03 14.64 3.68
CA ILE A 23 -17.51 14.17 4.95
C ILE A 23 -18.33 14.78 6.08
N ASP A 24 -19.00 13.93 6.88
CA ASP A 24 -19.59 14.33 8.15
C ASP A 24 -18.53 14.23 9.22
N GLU A 25 -17.96 15.37 9.61
CA GLU A 25 -16.88 15.43 10.60
C GLU A 25 -17.33 14.94 11.97
N THR A 26 -18.58 15.16 12.35
CA THR A 26 -19.14 14.68 13.61
C THR A 26 -19.19 13.15 13.61
N LEU A 27 -19.68 12.55 12.55
CA LEU A 27 -19.75 11.10 12.40
C LEU A 27 -18.34 10.48 12.36
N LEU A 28 -17.43 11.10 11.63
CA LEU A 28 -16.03 10.67 11.56
C LEU A 28 -15.40 10.65 12.96
N THR A 29 -15.58 11.72 13.71
CA THR A 29 -15.07 11.82 15.10
C THR A 29 -15.71 10.77 15.99
N THR A 30 -17.02 10.56 15.89
CA THR A 30 -17.76 9.56 16.66
C THR A 30 -17.22 8.15 16.40
N ILE A 31 -17.02 7.79 15.14
CA ILE A 31 -16.50 6.47 14.76
C ILE A 31 -15.05 6.30 15.23
N THR A 32 -14.21 7.32 15.03
CA THR A 32 -12.81 7.28 15.48
C THR A 32 -12.72 7.10 16.98
N THR A 33 -13.52 7.85 17.76
CA THR A 33 -13.57 7.73 19.20
C THR A 33 -14.03 6.34 19.64
N ALA A 34 -15.06 5.79 18.99
CA ALA A 34 -15.55 4.44 19.30
C ALA A 34 -14.48 3.38 19.04
N VAL A 35 -13.71 3.49 17.96
CA VAL A 35 -12.59 2.59 17.67
C VAL A 35 -11.52 2.70 18.76
N GLU A 36 -11.08 3.93 19.08
CA GLU A 36 -10.03 4.14 20.07
C GLU A 36 -10.44 3.64 21.46
N THR A 37 -11.70 3.83 21.83
CA THR A 37 -12.23 3.36 23.12
C THR A 37 -12.26 1.84 23.21
N ALA A 38 -12.50 1.16 22.09
CA ALA A 38 -12.57 -0.31 22.06
C ALA A 38 -11.19 -0.99 22.03
N LEU A 39 -10.11 -0.23 21.83
CA LEU A 39 -8.78 -0.81 21.68
C LEU A 39 -8.15 -1.11 23.06
N PRO A 40 -7.58 -2.32 23.24
CA PRO A 40 -6.72 -2.59 24.41
C PRO A 40 -5.38 -1.83 24.27
N ALA A 41 -4.58 -1.83 25.35
CA ALA A 41 -3.32 -1.09 25.41
C ALA A 41 -2.30 -1.57 24.37
N ILE A 42 -2.31 -2.87 24.04
CA ILE A 42 -1.44 -3.47 23.02
C ILE A 42 -2.33 -4.23 22.06
N VAL A 43 -2.26 -3.86 20.76
CA VAL A 43 -3.12 -4.42 19.73
C VAL A 43 -2.34 -4.65 18.43
N SER A 44 -2.79 -5.63 17.64
CA SER A 44 -2.31 -5.82 16.28
C SER A 44 -2.98 -4.82 15.34
N VAL A 45 -2.34 -4.58 14.19
CA VAL A 45 -2.92 -3.75 13.12
C VAL A 45 -4.24 -4.35 12.64
N GLU A 46 -4.30 -5.67 12.49
CA GLU A 46 -5.51 -6.39 12.06
C GLU A 46 -6.67 -6.17 13.04
N TYR A 47 -6.40 -6.19 14.34
CA TYR A 47 -7.43 -5.94 15.34
C TYR A 47 -8.00 -4.52 15.23
N ILE A 48 -7.12 -3.53 15.03
CA ILE A 48 -7.54 -2.13 14.83
C ILE A 48 -8.43 -2.03 13.61
N GLN A 49 -8.03 -2.65 12.51
CA GLN A 49 -8.76 -2.63 11.26
C GLN A 49 -10.13 -3.30 11.40
N ASP A 50 -10.21 -4.41 12.13
CA ASP A 50 -11.48 -5.10 12.41
C ASP A 50 -12.41 -4.21 13.22
N GLN A 51 -11.88 -3.46 14.20
CA GLN A 51 -12.70 -2.54 15.00
C GLN A 51 -13.23 -1.38 14.16
N VAL A 52 -12.43 -0.86 13.21
CA VAL A 52 -12.90 0.18 12.29
C VAL A 52 -14.07 -0.34 11.46
N GLU A 53 -13.96 -1.53 10.89
CA GLU A 53 -15.03 -2.14 10.09
C GLU A 53 -16.30 -2.33 10.93
N LYS A 54 -16.16 -2.87 12.13
CA LYS A 54 -17.30 -3.09 13.04
C LYS A 54 -18.01 -1.78 13.39
N GLN A 55 -17.25 -0.73 13.67
CA GLN A 55 -17.84 0.57 14.01
C GLN A 55 -18.52 1.23 12.82
N LEU A 56 -17.95 1.11 11.62
CA LEU A 56 -18.61 1.59 10.41
C LEU A 56 -19.95 0.87 10.19
N MET A 57 -19.98 -0.44 10.37
CA MET A 57 -21.19 -1.23 10.26
C MET A 57 -22.21 -0.88 11.34
N ALA A 58 -21.77 -0.73 12.59
CA ALA A 58 -22.62 -0.41 13.72
C ALA A 58 -23.31 0.96 13.58
N HIS A 59 -22.69 1.90 12.86
CA HIS A 59 -23.23 3.21 12.58
C HIS A 59 -24.01 3.27 11.24
N GLY A 60 -24.25 2.12 10.61
CA GLY A 60 -24.99 2.05 9.35
C GLY A 60 -24.22 2.51 8.13
N CYS A 61 -22.90 2.67 8.24
CA CYS A 61 -22.02 3.13 7.16
C CYS A 61 -21.54 1.95 6.31
N TYR A 62 -22.46 1.18 5.72
CA TYR A 62 -22.13 -0.04 4.97
C TYR A 62 -21.29 0.20 3.71
N PRO A 63 -21.62 1.20 2.86
CA PRO A 63 -20.78 1.50 1.70
C PRO A 63 -19.35 1.88 2.10
N GLN A 64 -19.21 2.63 3.19
CA GLN A 64 -17.90 3.04 3.70
C GLN A 64 -17.14 1.86 4.30
N ALA A 65 -17.84 0.94 4.97
CA ALA A 65 -17.22 -0.29 5.48
C ALA A 65 -16.66 -1.13 4.32
N LYS A 66 -17.43 -1.26 3.23
CA LYS A 66 -16.97 -1.96 2.03
C LYS A 66 -15.72 -1.29 1.42
N ALA A 67 -15.76 0.02 1.28
CA ALA A 67 -14.62 0.79 0.77
C ALA A 67 -13.37 0.61 1.65
N TYR A 68 -13.56 0.57 2.97
CA TYR A 68 -12.46 0.36 3.91
C TYR A 68 -11.86 -1.04 3.79
N ILE A 69 -12.68 -2.07 3.61
CA ILE A 69 -12.21 -3.44 3.40
C ILE A 69 -11.34 -3.51 2.13
N LEU A 70 -11.82 -2.92 1.04
CA LEU A 70 -11.06 -2.87 -0.22
C LEU A 70 -9.73 -2.12 -0.05
N TYR A 71 -9.74 -1.02 0.69
CA TYR A 71 -8.54 -0.26 1.02
C TYR A 71 -7.53 -1.10 1.79
N ARG A 72 -7.98 -1.86 2.80
CA ARG A 72 -7.12 -2.77 3.57
C ARG A 72 -6.45 -3.80 2.67
N GLU A 73 -7.24 -4.43 1.80
CA GLU A 73 -6.73 -5.46 0.90
C GLU A 73 -5.69 -4.91 -0.05
N GLU A 74 -5.94 -3.74 -0.62
CA GLU A 74 -5.01 -3.09 -1.53
C GLU A 74 -3.71 -2.72 -0.82
N HIS A 75 -3.79 -2.14 0.38
CA HIS A 75 -2.61 -1.82 1.18
C HIS A 75 -1.82 -3.05 1.59
N ALA A 76 -2.48 -4.14 1.96
CA ALA A 76 -1.81 -5.39 2.28
C ALA A 76 -1.09 -5.97 1.06
N ARG A 77 -1.75 -5.96 -0.11
CA ARG A 77 -1.15 -6.42 -1.36
C ARG A 77 0.09 -5.62 -1.73
N LEU A 78 0.02 -4.31 -1.59
CA LEU A 78 1.14 -3.43 -1.86
C LEU A 78 2.32 -3.68 -0.91
N ARG A 79 2.02 -3.81 0.39
CA ARG A 79 3.05 -4.09 1.39
C ARG A 79 3.75 -5.42 1.12
N HIS A 80 2.99 -6.46 0.77
CA HIS A 80 3.55 -7.75 0.39
C HIS A 80 4.41 -7.66 -0.88
N ALA A 81 3.97 -6.89 -1.87
CA ALA A 81 4.75 -6.68 -3.09
C ALA A 81 6.09 -6.01 -2.78
N ILE A 82 6.10 -4.97 -1.95
CA ILE A 82 7.34 -4.27 -1.54
C ILE A 82 8.28 -5.22 -0.80
N GLU A 83 7.75 -5.97 0.17
CA GLU A 83 8.54 -6.93 0.96
C GLU A 83 9.15 -8.01 0.07
N GLU A 84 8.38 -8.56 -0.85
CA GLU A 84 8.86 -9.59 -1.76
C GLU A 84 9.89 -9.05 -2.75
N LEU A 85 9.66 -7.86 -3.31
CA LEU A 85 10.64 -7.21 -4.20
C LEU A 85 11.97 -7.01 -3.48
N ALA A 86 11.95 -6.52 -2.25
CA ALA A 86 13.16 -6.31 -1.46
C ALA A 86 13.85 -7.64 -1.13
N ALA A 87 13.07 -8.68 -0.82
CA ALA A 87 13.61 -10.00 -0.52
C ALA A 87 14.26 -10.64 -1.75
N LEU A 88 13.63 -10.56 -2.91
CA LEU A 88 14.17 -11.09 -4.16
C LEU A 88 15.43 -10.33 -4.59
N ALA A 89 15.47 -9.02 -4.37
CA ALA A 89 16.65 -8.19 -4.63
C ALA A 89 17.74 -8.34 -3.55
N GLN A 90 17.45 -9.05 -2.47
CA GLN A 90 18.35 -9.28 -1.34
C GLN A 90 18.82 -7.97 -0.69
N ASP A 91 17.95 -6.97 -0.66
CA ASP A 91 18.29 -5.67 -0.09
C ASP A 91 17.07 -4.99 0.54
N VAL A 92 16.96 -5.10 1.86
CA VAL A 92 15.88 -4.46 2.64
C VAL A 92 15.94 -2.94 2.59
N ARG A 93 17.09 -2.36 2.24
CA ARG A 93 17.25 -0.91 2.12
C ARG A 93 16.47 -0.34 0.92
N LEU A 94 16.01 -1.20 0.02
CA LEU A 94 15.17 -0.78 -1.11
C LEU A 94 13.72 -0.48 -0.70
N ILE A 95 13.28 -0.93 0.47
CA ILE A 95 11.89 -0.71 0.92
C ILE A 95 11.50 0.77 0.90
N PRO A 96 12.28 1.70 1.47
CA PRO A 96 11.94 3.13 1.39
C PRO A 96 11.87 3.65 -0.06
N LEU A 97 12.75 3.15 -0.92
CA LEU A 97 12.77 3.53 -2.33
C LEU A 97 11.52 3.06 -3.05
N PHE A 98 11.08 1.82 -2.83
CA PHE A 98 9.82 1.33 -3.41
C PHE A 98 8.62 2.15 -2.93
N LYS A 99 8.58 2.52 -1.67
CA LYS A 99 7.53 3.39 -1.13
C LYS A 99 7.53 4.76 -1.80
N GLN A 100 8.71 5.32 -2.05
CA GLN A 100 8.85 6.60 -2.73
C GLN A 100 8.41 6.51 -4.19
N ILE A 101 8.79 5.45 -4.89
CA ILE A 101 8.36 5.19 -6.28
C ILE A 101 6.84 5.14 -6.36
N ARG A 102 6.19 4.44 -5.43
CA ARG A 102 4.73 4.38 -5.40
C ARG A 102 4.10 5.76 -5.25
N ARG A 103 4.67 6.62 -4.40
CA ARG A 103 4.17 7.99 -4.20
C ARG A 103 4.36 8.86 -5.44
N ASP A 104 5.50 8.71 -6.11
CA ASP A 104 5.85 9.52 -7.27
C ASP A 104 5.16 9.07 -8.56
N PHE A 105 4.77 7.79 -8.63
CA PHE A 105 4.12 7.18 -9.78
C PHE A 105 2.82 6.49 -9.35
N PRO A 106 1.77 7.27 -9.00
CA PRO A 106 0.55 6.71 -8.43
C PRO A 106 -0.37 6.01 -9.44
N ASP A 107 -0.13 6.18 -10.74
CA ASP A 107 -0.93 5.54 -11.78
C ASP A 107 -0.82 4.01 -11.67
N PRO A 108 -1.95 3.27 -11.75
CA PRO A 108 -1.96 1.81 -11.73
C PRO A 108 -1.06 1.14 -12.78
N LEU A 109 -0.75 1.82 -13.90
CA LEU A 109 0.19 1.32 -14.90
C LEU A 109 1.61 1.13 -14.33
N TYR A 110 1.94 1.82 -13.24
CA TYR A 110 3.26 1.78 -12.59
C TYR A 110 3.19 1.11 -11.23
N SER A 111 2.28 0.17 -11.06
CA SER A 111 2.10 -0.52 -9.77
C SER A 111 3.27 -1.44 -9.45
N LEU A 112 3.61 -1.52 -8.18
CA LEU A 112 4.66 -2.42 -7.70
C LEU A 112 4.30 -3.90 -7.85
N PRO A 113 3.04 -4.33 -7.69
CA PRO A 113 2.65 -5.70 -8.06
C PRO A 113 2.93 -6.05 -9.52
N THR A 114 2.75 -5.11 -10.45
CA THR A 114 3.11 -5.31 -11.86
C THR A 114 4.62 -5.54 -12.02
N LEU A 115 5.42 -4.72 -11.35
CA LEU A 115 6.88 -4.89 -11.33
C LEU A 115 7.27 -6.25 -10.74
N LEU A 116 6.66 -6.64 -9.65
CA LEU A 116 6.92 -7.93 -9.00
C LEU A 116 6.63 -9.11 -9.94
N THR A 117 5.50 -9.08 -10.65
CA THR A 117 5.14 -10.11 -11.61
C THR A 117 6.20 -10.24 -12.70
N LYS A 118 6.67 -9.12 -13.23
CA LYS A 118 7.73 -9.10 -14.24
C LYS A 118 9.06 -9.58 -13.68
N TYR A 119 9.42 -9.11 -12.50
CA TYR A 119 10.68 -9.45 -11.85
C TYR A 119 10.77 -10.96 -11.57
N ARG A 120 9.68 -11.57 -11.14
CA ARG A 120 9.63 -13.03 -10.92
C ARG A 120 9.96 -13.84 -12.17
N THR A 121 9.68 -13.32 -13.35
CA THR A 121 10.03 -14.01 -14.61
C THR A 121 11.52 -13.97 -14.92
N LEU A 122 12.25 -13.02 -14.35
CA LEU A 122 13.68 -12.80 -14.59
C LEU A 122 14.57 -13.36 -13.49
N ILE A 123 14.03 -13.52 -12.29
CA ILE A 123 14.75 -14.04 -11.13
C ILE A 123 14.90 -15.57 -11.26
N LYS A 124 16.08 -16.06 -10.92
CA LYS A 124 16.38 -17.50 -10.86
C LYS A 124 16.95 -17.84 -9.49
N GLU A 125 16.87 -19.12 -9.12
CA GLU A 125 17.52 -19.59 -7.92
C GLU A 125 19.04 -19.39 -8.03
N ASP A 126 19.68 -19.15 -6.88
CA ASP A 126 21.13 -19.00 -6.77
C ASP A 126 21.71 -17.74 -7.45
N MET A 127 20.88 -16.72 -7.72
CA MET A 127 21.39 -15.43 -8.16
C MET A 127 22.09 -14.72 -7.02
N ASP A 128 23.26 -14.14 -7.29
CA ASP A 128 23.89 -13.23 -6.34
C ASP A 128 23.14 -11.89 -6.29
N ARG A 129 23.46 -11.10 -5.28
CA ARG A 129 22.79 -9.83 -5.03
C ARG A 129 22.93 -8.84 -6.18
N ASP A 130 24.12 -8.73 -6.74
CA ASP A 130 24.37 -7.79 -7.84
C ASP A 130 23.59 -8.17 -9.09
N TYR A 131 23.53 -9.46 -9.39
CA TYR A 131 22.76 -9.95 -10.53
C TYR A 131 21.26 -9.78 -10.30
N ALA A 132 20.77 -10.09 -9.09
CA ALA A 132 19.37 -9.88 -8.74
C ALA A 132 18.98 -8.39 -8.88
N TYR A 133 19.88 -7.48 -8.50
CA TYR A 133 19.67 -6.05 -8.64
C TYR A 133 19.59 -5.63 -10.11
N GLN A 134 20.49 -6.16 -10.96
CA GLN A 134 20.47 -5.89 -12.40
C GLN A 134 19.16 -6.39 -13.04
N MET A 135 18.65 -7.54 -12.57
CA MET A 135 17.37 -8.06 -13.06
C MET A 135 16.18 -7.19 -12.63
N LEU A 136 16.27 -6.53 -11.49
CA LEU A 136 15.26 -5.57 -11.06
C LEU A 136 15.19 -4.38 -12.03
N ILE A 137 16.34 -3.83 -12.39
CA ILE A 137 16.43 -2.75 -13.38
C ILE A 137 15.89 -3.22 -14.72
N ARG A 138 16.29 -4.41 -15.14
CA ARG A 138 15.83 -5.01 -16.40
C ARG A 138 14.33 -5.20 -16.42
N ALA A 139 13.72 -5.61 -15.32
CA ALA A 139 12.27 -5.77 -15.21
C ALA A 139 11.56 -4.43 -15.49
N CYS A 140 12.09 -3.34 -14.92
CA CYS A 140 11.54 -2.00 -15.21
C CYS A 140 11.67 -1.64 -16.68
N VAL A 141 12.83 -1.89 -17.29
CA VAL A 141 13.08 -1.59 -18.70
C VAL A 141 12.15 -2.40 -19.61
N GLU A 142 11.93 -3.68 -19.30
CA GLU A 142 11.04 -4.53 -20.08
C GLU A 142 9.56 -4.14 -19.94
N LEU A 143 9.20 -3.40 -18.91
CA LEU A 143 7.85 -2.88 -18.72
C LEU A 143 7.59 -1.58 -19.49
N VAL A 144 8.62 -0.95 -20.03
CA VAL A 144 8.47 0.26 -20.86
C VAL A 144 7.62 -0.07 -22.07
N SER A 145 6.56 0.70 -22.28
CA SER A 145 5.69 0.58 -23.43
C SER A 145 5.20 1.96 -23.86
N ARG A 146 4.50 2.00 -25.00
CA ARG A 146 3.89 3.26 -25.47
C ARG A 146 2.88 3.79 -24.44
N GLU A 147 2.14 2.90 -23.79
CA GLU A 147 1.12 3.24 -22.79
C GLU A 147 1.74 3.56 -21.42
N ALA A 148 2.92 2.99 -21.14
CA ALA A 148 3.57 3.13 -19.83
C ALA A 148 5.06 3.50 -20.02
N PRO A 149 5.36 4.67 -20.58
CA PRO A 149 6.75 5.05 -20.89
C PRO A 149 7.58 5.38 -19.64
N LYS A 150 6.95 5.74 -18.52
CA LYS A 150 7.65 6.20 -17.31
C LYS A 150 8.37 5.09 -16.57
N TRP A 151 8.22 3.84 -16.97
CA TRP A 151 9.02 2.76 -16.39
C TRP A 151 10.52 2.99 -16.57
N GLU A 152 10.95 3.73 -17.59
CA GLU A 152 12.35 4.10 -17.76
C GLU A 152 12.84 5.02 -16.62
N PHE A 153 11.98 5.91 -16.13
CA PHE A 153 12.31 6.78 -14.99
C PHE A 153 12.36 5.99 -13.69
N ILE A 154 11.51 4.99 -13.56
CA ILE A 154 11.54 4.08 -12.40
C ILE A 154 12.85 3.26 -12.43
N ALA A 155 13.23 2.74 -13.58
CA ALA A 155 14.51 2.05 -13.74
C ALA A 155 15.69 2.93 -13.32
N ALA A 156 15.65 4.20 -13.70
CA ALA A 156 16.71 5.16 -13.37
C ALA A 156 16.87 5.38 -11.87
N ARG A 157 15.78 5.22 -11.08
CA ARG A 157 15.84 5.35 -9.62
C ARG A 157 16.75 4.32 -8.97
N PHE A 158 16.91 3.16 -9.59
CA PHE A 158 17.78 2.10 -9.08
C PHE A 158 19.24 2.25 -9.51
N LEU A 159 19.54 3.21 -10.39
CA LEU A 159 20.88 3.46 -10.89
C LEU A 159 21.64 4.52 -10.08
N SER A 160 20.98 5.24 -9.20
CA SER A 160 21.58 6.33 -8.43
C SER A 160 22.01 5.92 -7.03
#